data_22fad712f0101a275699364667dc1c95
#
_entry.id   22fad712f0101a275699364667dc1c95
#
_cell.length_a   1.000
_cell.length_b   1.000
_cell.length_c   1.000
_cell.angle_alpha   90.00
_cell.angle_beta   90.00
_cell.angle_gamma   90.00
#
_symmetry.space_group_name_H-M   'P 1'
#
loop_
_entity.id
_entity.type
_entity.pdbx_description
1 polymer ?
#
loop_
_entity_poly.entity_id
_entity_poly.type
_entity_poly.pdbx_seq_one_letter_code
_entity_poly.pdbx_strand_id
1 'polypeptide(L)'
;MKNISTLIKPISSKCNINCKYCFYKDEDKLRKDGCFEKMSLKTLELIVKRVFEVATNQASFVFQGGEPTLMGLSFYQSFISFTKKYNVNNIKTFFSIQTNGILLDKDWCIFLKENNFLVGLSFDGTPEINDINRITYDNKGTSNLVINSIRLLQKYNVDFNILFVVSHDAYNKAKESYKYCKNLGIEYLQIIPVLDPFGNQKESESYSLSKKDLEIFLCDLFDIWYNDFINNKEVRITYFENIITSLINGKGTMCSMNGLCSIETVIEANGNVYPCDFYVSDKYCLGNIYDNNLKELIFSQKAIDFISESINLKNDCTKCKYCNLCIGSCKRYSLNNKNEYKNYYCETYQNFFNYTLDRIIKIAKAYSS
;
A
#
# COMPACT_ATOMS: atom_id res chain seq x y z
N MET A 1 15.51 13.79 11.27
CA MET A 1 14.23 13.07 11.53
C MET A 1 14.57 11.73 12.17
N LYS A 2 13.85 11.30 13.25
CA LYS A 2 14.16 10.00 13.87
C LYS A 2 14.01 8.86 12.85
N ASN A 3 12.86 8.77 12.20
CA ASN A 3 12.57 7.74 11.20
C ASN A 3 12.13 8.42 9.90
N ILE A 4 12.53 7.88 8.77
CA ILE A 4 12.08 8.30 7.45
C ILE A 4 11.68 7.08 6.63
N SER A 5 10.56 7.16 5.93
CA SER A 5 10.14 6.21 4.91
C SER A 5 10.11 6.92 3.56
N THR A 6 10.69 6.31 2.56
CA THR A 6 10.77 6.85 1.20
C THR A 6 10.26 5.81 0.23
N LEU A 7 9.20 6.15 -0.49
CA LEU A 7 8.66 5.34 -1.57
C LEU A 7 9.29 5.81 -2.89
N ILE A 8 9.96 4.92 -3.58
CA ILE A 8 10.71 5.19 -4.82
C ILE A 8 9.95 4.56 -5.99
N LYS A 9 9.60 5.38 -6.98
CA LYS A 9 8.95 4.93 -8.23
C LYS A 9 9.97 4.94 -9.39
N PRO A 10 10.80 3.88 -9.51
CA PRO A 10 11.96 3.92 -10.40
C PRO A 10 11.60 3.86 -11.88
N ILE A 11 10.37 3.47 -12.17
CA ILE A 11 9.86 3.33 -13.54
C ILE A 11 8.53 4.07 -13.75
N SER A 12 8.18 4.97 -12.81
CA SER A 12 6.94 5.72 -12.81
C SER A 12 5.71 4.78 -12.87
N SER A 13 4.85 4.91 -13.88
CA SER A 13 3.66 4.06 -14.11
C SER A 13 3.90 2.91 -15.10
N LYS A 14 5.09 2.79 -15.72
CA LYS A 14 5.37 1.73 -16.70
C LYS A 14 5.29 0.35 -16.07
N CYS A 15 4.54 -0.55 -16.70
CA CYS A 15 4.30 -1.91 -16.21
C CYS A 15 4.32 -2.91 -17.37
N ASN A 16 4.59 -4.18 -17.07
CA ASN A 16 4.54 -5.30 -18.02
C ASN A 16 3.16 -5.98 -18.09
N ILE A 17 2.20 -5.53 -17.26
CA ILE A 17 0.80 -5.99 -17.30
C ILE A 17 -0.16 -4.80 -17.34
N ASN A 18 -1.44 -5.08 -17.64
CA ASN A 18 -2.46 -4.08 -17.91
C ASN A 18 -3.67 -4.20 -16.98
N CYS A 19 -3.45 -4.19 -15.64
CA CYS A 19 -4.56 -4.26 -14.67
C CYS A 19 -5.64 -3.23 -14.97
N LYS A 20 -6.93 -3.64 -14.93
CA LYS A 20 -8.05 -2.75 -15.25
C LYS A 20 -8.20 -1.60 -14.26
N TYR A 21 -8.02 -1.87 -12.99
CA TYR A 21 -8.17 -0.91 -11.88
C TYR A 21 -6.88 -0.18 -11.48
N CYS A 22 -5.81 -0.23 -12.30
CA CYS A 22 -4.51 0.33 -11.93
C CYS A 22 -4.58 1.86 -11.84
N PHE A 23 -4.49 2.40 -10.62
CA PHE A 23 -4.58 3.84 -10.35
C PHE A 23 -3.38 4.64 -10.88
N TYR A 24 -2.23 4.00 -11.13
CA TYR A 24 -1.08 4.68 -11.73
C TYR A 24 -1.33 5.21 -13.15
N LYS A 25 -2.27 4.59 -13.87
CA LYS A 25 -2.69 5.09 -15.20
C LYS A 25 -3.41 6.45 -15.12
N ASP A 26 -4.09 6.72 -13.99
CA ASP A 26 -4.75 8.01 -13.78
C ASP A 26 -3.75 9.08 -13.36
N GLU A 27 -2.72 8.73 -12.60
CA GLU A 27 -1.67 9.67 -12.22
C GLU A 27 -0.96 10.27 -13.44
N ASP A 28 -0.73 9.49 -14.49
CA ASP A 28 -0.14 9.99 -15.74
C ASP A 28 -1.00 11.07 -16.40
N LYS A 29 -2.32 10.95 -16.30
CA LYS A 29 -3.27 11.95 -16.82
C LYS A 29 -3.29 13.25 -16.00
N LEU A 30 -2.87 13.18 -14.73
CA LEU A 30 -2.84 14.30 -13.78
C LEU A 30 -1.51 15.06 -13.78
N ARG A 31 -0.57 14.65 -14.61
CA ARG A 31 0.74 15.26 -14.80
C ARG A 31 0.91 15.77 -16.22
N LYS A 32 1.47 16.96 -16.39
CA LYS A 32 1.78 17.53 -17.71
C LYS A 32 2.76 16.66 -18.50
N ASP A 33 3.75 16.12 -17.81
CA ASP A 33 4.81 15.30 -18.42
C ASP A 33 4.40 13.81 -18.54
N GLY A 34 3.21 13.44 -18.06
CA GLY A 34 2.72 12.07 -18.11
C GLY A 34 3.60 11.07 -17.36
N CYS A 35 3.93 9.95 -18.01
CA CYS A 35 4.82 8.92 -17.47
C CYS A 35 6.30 9.28 -17.70
N PHE A 36 7.09 9.25 -16.62
CA PHE A 36 8.52 9.56 -16.71
C PHE A 36 9.35 8.39 -17.26
N GLU A 37 10.55 8.70 -17.74
CA GLU A 37 11.54 7.69 -18.12
C GLU A 37 12.06 6.89 -16.90
N LYS A 38 12.82 5.83 -17.17
CA LYS A 38 13.47 5.04 -16.12
C LYS A 38 14.39 5.91 -15.27
N MET A 39 14.36 5.69 -13.94
CA MET A 39 15.26 6.37 -13.01
C MET A 39 16.72 6.09 -13.35
N SER A 40 17.54 7.15 -13.42
CA SER A 40 18.96 7.00 -13.58
C SER A 40 19.64 6.54 -12.29
N LEU A 41 20.80 5.88 -12.39
CA LEU A 41 21.61 5.56 -11.21
C LEU A 41 22.06 6.82 -10.46
N LYS A 42 22.24 7.95 -11.15
CA LYS A 42 22.54 9.24 -10.54
C LYS A 42 21.37 9.72 -9.65
N THR A 43 20.15 9.60 -10.13
CA THR A 43 18.94 9.94 -9.35
C THR A 43 18.83 9.02 -8.12
N LEU A 44 19.00 7.70 -8.32
CA LEU A 44 18.96 6.73 -7.23
C LEU A 44 20.01 7.02 -6.16
N GLU A 45 21.25 7.28 -6.56
CA GLU A 45 22.36 7.62 -5.65
C GLU A 45 22.03 8.88 -4.85
N LEU A 46 21.49 9.92 -5.51
CA LEU A 46 21.09 11.15 -4.86
C LEU A 46 19.96 10.92 -3.85
N ILE A 47 18.94 10.10 -4.17
CA ILE A 47 17.88 9.74 -3.24
C ILE A 47 18.47 9.10 -1.98
N VAL A 48 19.30 8.08 -2.14
CA VAL A 48 19.92 7.36 -1.00
C VAL A 48 20.72 8.33 -0.14
N LYS A 49 21.54 9.18 -0.75
CA LYS A 49 22.32 10.22 -0.07
C LYS A 49 21.40 11.16 0.74
N ARG A 50 20.36 11.73 0.10
CA ARG A 50 19.41 12.66 0.75
C ARG A 50 18.65 12.04 1.90
N VAL A 51 18.30 10.76 1.82
CA VAL A 51 17.64 10.03 2.91
C VAL A 51 18.57 9.91 4.11
N PHE A 52 19.85 9.53 3.92
CA PHE A 52 20.80 9.42 5.04
C PHE A 52 21.27 10.76 5.60
N GLU A 53 21.17 11.87 4.85
CA GLU A 53 21.39 13.23 5.38
C GLU A 53 20.34 13.62 6.44
N VAL A 54 19.13 13.06 6.40
CA VAL A 54 18.04 13.43 7.30
C VAL A 54 17.64 12.37 8.32
N ALA A 55 17.90 11.09 8.02
CA ALA A 55 17.59 9.98 8.93
C ALA A 55 18.57 9.96 10.12
N THR A 56 18.05 9.72 11.34
CA THR A 56 18.90 9.62 12.55
C THR A 56 18.75 8.31 13.32
N ASN A 57 17.67 7.53 13.07
CA ASN A 57 17.43 6.26 13.73
C ASN A 57 17.08 5.15 12.74
N GLN A 58 16.18 5.43 11.80
CA GLN A 58 15.70 4.43 10.84
C GLN A 58 15.49 5.06 9.46
N ALA A 59 15.88 4.33 8.41
CA ALA A 59 15.57 4.64 7.02
C ALA A 59 14.88 3.43 6.35
N SER A 60 13.68 3.66 5.83
CA SER A 60 12.94 2.65 5.07
C SER A 60 12.88 3.06 3.60
N PHE A 61 13.20 2.14 2.71
CA PHE A 61 13.14 2.31 1.27
C PHE A 61 12.14 1.32 0.68
N VAL A 62 11.10 1.85 0.05
CA VAL A 62 10.02 1.07 -0.56
C VAL A 62 10.07 1.30 -2.06
N PHE A 63 10.27 0.27 -2.85
CA PHE A 63 10.21 0.34 -4.31
C PHE A 63 8.81 -0.04 -4.79
N GLN A 64 8.15 0.86 -5.50
CA GLN A 64 6.78 0.70 -5.96
C GLN A 64 6.59 1.49 -7.27
N GLY A 65 5.37 1.60 -7.78
CA GLY A 65 5.03 2.30 -9.01
C GLY A 65 4.41 1.36 -10.03
N GLY A 66 4.78 1.43 -11.30
CA GLY A 66 4.35 0.48 -12.32
C GLY A 66 4.79 -0.95 -11.98
N GLU A 67 5.84 -1.43 -12.63
CA GLU A 67 6.49 -2.69 -12.18
C GLU A 67 7.98 -2.44 -11.93
N PRO A 68 8.39 -2.29 -10.67
CA PRO A 68 9.75 -1.91 -10.32
C PRO A 68 10.81 -2.93 -10.76
N THR A 69 10.47 -4.21 -10.89
CA THR A 69 11.42 -5.24 -11.36
C THR A 69 11.86 -5.06 -12.82
N LEU A 70 11.15 -4.25 -13.61
CA LEU A 70 11.59 -3.85 -14.97
C LEU A 70 12.88 -3.03 -14.99
N MET A 71 13.34 -2.53 -13.85
CA MET A 71 14.66 -1.89 -13.73
C MET A 71 15.81 -2.90 -13.84
N GLY A 72 15.52 -4.19 -13.62
CA GLY A 72 16.52 -5.25 -13.61
C GLY A 72 17.33 -5.30 -12.31
N LEU A 73 17.90 -6.47 -12.02
CA LEU A 73 18.58 -6.75 -10.76
C LEU A 73 19.78 -5.84 -10.48
N SER A 74 20.52 -5.44 -11.53
CA SER A 74 21.70 -4.56 -11.41
C SER A 74 21.40 -3.19 -10.83
N PHE A 75 20.19 -2.66 -11.05
CA PHE A 75 19.73 -1.42 -10.42
C PHE A 75 19.66 -1.56 -8.89
N TYR A 76 19.12 -2.65 -8.40
CA TYR A 76 18.99 -2.94 -6.96
C TYR A 76 20.34 -3.29 -6.31
N GLN A 77 21.23 -3.94 -7.04
CA GLN A 77 22.63 -4.15 -6.59
C GLN A 77 23.34 -2.81 -6.40
N SER A 78 23.12 -1.85 -7.33
CA SER A 78 23.64 -0.48 -7.20
C SER A 78 23.01 0.25 -6.01
N PHE A 79 21.70 0.09 -5.77
CA PHE A 79 21.01 0.63 -4.60
C PHE A 79 21.65 0.15 -3.29
N ILE A 80 21.89 -1.16 -3.15
CA ILE A 80 22.57 -1.71 -1.96
C ILE A 80 23.97 -1.15 -1.80
N SER A 81 24.72 -0.99 -2.89
CA SER A 81 26.06 -0.36 -2.88
C SER A 81 25.98 1.09 -2.38
N PHE A 82 25.04 1.89 -2.88
CA PHE A 82 24.83 3.26 -2.44
C PHE A 82 24.39 3.34 -0.97
N THR A 83 23.52 2.43 -0.54
CA THR A 83 23.11 2.34 0.87
C THR A 83 24.31 2.10 1.78
N LYS A 84 25.20 1.15 1.44
CA LYS A 84 26.45 0.91 2.19
C LYS A 84 27.36 2.12 2.18
N LYS A 85 27.48 2.83 1.05
CA LYS A 85 28.32 4.03 0.90
C LYS A 85 27.87 5.19 1.79
N TYR A 86 26.57 5.45 1.86
CA TYR A 86 26.02 6.63 2.52
C TYR A 86 25.53 6.41 3.96
N ASN A 87 25.33 5.17 4.38
CA ASN A 87 24.93 4.85 5.76
C ASN A 87 26.13 4.80 6.72
N VAL A 88 26.88 5.89 6.79
CA VAL A 88 28.10 6.01 7.61
C VAL A 88 27.81 5.95 9.12
N ASN A 89 26.59 6.26 9.53
CA ASN A 89 26.15 6.26 10.93
C ASN A 89 25.49 4.93 11.37
N ASN A 90 25.54 3.89 10.55
CA ASN A 90 24.92 2.60 10.81
C ASN A 90 23.44 2.68 11.21
N ILE A 91 22.68 3.56 10.55
CA ILE A 91 21.25 3.71 10.77
C ILE A 91 20.54 2.43 10.34
N LYS A 92 19.57 1.97 11.14
CA LYS A 92 18.78 0.78 10.81
C LYS A 92 18.04 0.98 9.50
N THR A 93 18.21 0.05 8.55
CA THR A 93 17.59 0.12 7.22
C THR A 93 16.57 -0.98 7.04
N PHE A 94 15.48 -0.67 6.31
CA PHE A 94 14.47 -1.63 5.88
C PHE A 94 14.23 -1.44 4.39
N PHE A 95 14.14 -2.55 3.68
CA PHE A 95 13.94 -2.58 2.24
C PHE A 95 12.68 -3.34 1.91
N SER A 96 11.87 -2.79 1.03
CA SER A 96 10.72 -3.51 0.49
C SER A 96 10.51 -3.20 -0.99
N ILE A 97 9.88 -4.15 -1.67
CA ILE A 97 9.50 -4.02 -3.08
C ILE A 97 8.08 -4.51 -3.28
N GLN A 98 7.24 -3.67 -3.89
CA GLN A 98 5.90 -4.02 -4.30
C GLN A 98 5.92 -4.41 -5.77
N THR A 99 5.55 -5.65 -6.09
CA THR A 99 5.65 -6.18 -7.45
C THR A 99 4.45 -7.05 -7.83
N ASN A 100 4.16 -7.14 -9.12
CA ASN A 100 3.25 -8.15 -9.66
C ASN A 100 3.89 -9.57 -9.71
N GLY A 101 5.16 -9.68 -9.44
CA GLY A 101 5.91 -10.92 -9.29
C GLY A 101 6.31 -11.63 -10.58
N ILE A 102 5.77 -11.26 -11.74
CA ILE A 102 5.92 -12.04 -12.99
C ILE A 102 7.38 -12.18 -13.44
N LEU A 103 8.24 -11.23 -13.09
CA LEU A 103 9.65 -11.25 -13.45
C LEU A 103 10.56 -11.83 -12.35
N LEU A 104 9.99 -12.32 -11.24
CA LEU A 104 10.78 -12.95 -10.20
C LEU A 104 11.27 -14.31 -10.65
N ASP A 105 12.58 -14.49 -10.56
CA ASP A 105 13.29 -15.73 -10.82
C ASP A 105 14.17 -16.13 -9.64
N LYS A 106 15.01 -17.14 -9.83
CA LYS A 106 15.97 -17.61 -8.83
C LYS A 106 16.91 -16.52 -8.35
N ASP A 107 17.46 -15.74 -9.28
CA ASP A 107 18.50 -14.75 -8.96
C ASP A 107 17.89 -13.56 -8.19
N TRP A 108 16.67 -13.17 -8.54
CA TRP A 108 15.88 -12.23 -7.76
C TRP A 108 15.63 -12.73 -6.34
N CYS A 109 15.20 -13.99 -6.17
CA CYS A 109 14.91 -14.53 -4.83
C CYS A 109 16.15 -14.59 -3.96
N ILE A 110 17.30 -14.98 -4.50
CA ILE A 110 18.59 -14.98 -3.79
C ILE A 110 18.93 -13.55 -3.34
N PHE A 111 18.89 -12.59 -4.26
CA PHE A 111 19.20 -11.19 -3.96
C PHE A 111 18.27 -10.61 -2.87
N LEU A 112 16.96 -10.83 -2.98
CA LEU A 112 15.96 -10.34 -2.03
C LEU A 112 16.19 -10.92 -0.64
N LYS A 113 16.50 -12.23 -0.55
CA LYS A 113 16.79 -12.90 0.71
C LYS A 113 18.09 -12.39 1.36
N GLU A 114 19.18 -12.33 0.60
CA GLU A 114 20.50 -11.88 1.09
C GLU A 114 20.47 -10.44 1.61
N ASN A 115 19.60 -9.59 1.04
CA ASN A 115 19.48 -8.19 1.44
C ASN A 115 18.25 -7.90 2.32
N ASN A 116 17.58 -8.93 2.84
CA ASN A 116 16.42 -8.82 3.74
C ASN A 116 15.31 -7.90 3.21
N PHE A 117 14.95 -8.04 1.93
CA PHE A 117 13.79 -7.35 1.36
C PHE A 117 12.50 -8.02 1.82
N LEU A 118 11.51 -7.20 2.21
CA LEU A 118 10.12 -7.62 2.28
C LEU A 118 9.48 -7.44 0.90
N VAL A 119 8.88 -8.51 0.38
CA VAL A 119 8.18 -8.48 -0.91
C VAL A 119 6.69 -8.32 -0.69
N GLY A 120 6.11 -7.23 -1.18
CA GLY A 120 4.66 -7.11 -1.34
C GLY A 120 4.27 -7.68 -2.70
N LEU A 121 3.64 -8.84 -2.72
CA LEU A 121 3.25 -9.51 -3.97
C LEU A 121 1.77 -9.28 -4.26
N SER A 122 1.47 -8.80 -5.44
CA SER A 122 0.11 -8.52 -5.87
C SER A 122 -0.63 -9.78 -6.32
N PHE A 123 -1.68 -10.18 -5.58
CA PHE A 123 -2.54 -11.31 -5.95
C PHE A 123 -3.95 -11.15 -5.36
N ASP A 124 -4.99 -11.27 -6.18
CA ASP A 124 -6.37 -11.00 -5.77
C ASP A 124 -7.16 -12.26 -5.42
N GLY A 125 -6.74 -12.91 -4.34
CA GLY A 125 -7.51 -13.97 -3.68
C GLY A 125 -7.46 -15.33 -4.37
N THR A 126 -8.17 -15.53 -5.48
CA THR A 126 -8.16 -16.78 -6.27
C THR A 126 -7.72 -16.51 -7.71
N PRO A 127 -7.30 -17.54 -8.47
CA PRO A 127 -6.97 -17.38 -9.88
C PRO A 127 -8.10 -16.72 -10.69
N GLU A 128 -9.34 -17.13 -10.44
CA GLU A 128 -10.51 -16.65 -11.17
C GLU A 128 -10.74 -15.16 -10.93
N ILE A 129 -10.64 -14.70 -9.68
CA ILE A 129 -10.82 -13.28 -9.32
C ILE A 129 -9.63 -12.46 -9.85
N ASN A 130 -8.41 -12.94 -9.62
CA ASN A 130 -7.19 -12.28 -10.08
C ASN A 130 -7.24 -11.99 -11.58
N ASP A 131 -7.62 -12.99 -12.37
CA ASP A 131 -7.54 -12.96 -13.83
C ASP A 131 -8.66 -12.13 -14.49
N ILE A 132 -9.67 -11.68 -13.74
CA ILE A 132 -10.66 -10.71 -14.22
C ILE A 132 -10.00 -9.34 -14.44
N ASN A 133 -9.16 -8.90 -13.50
CA ASN A 133 -8.62 -7.54 -13.47
C ASN A 133 -7.11 -7.46 -13.71
N ARG A 134 -6.32 -8.46 -13.25
CA ARG A 134 -4.86 -8.49 -13.46
C ARG A 134 -4.54 -9.28 -14.72
N ILE A 135 -4.57 -8.56 -15.83
CA ILE A 135 -4.38 -9.11 -17.18
C ILE A 135 -3.11 -8.57 -17.83
N THR A 136 -2.58 -9.33 -18.76
CA THR A 136 -1.51 -8.88 -19.66
C THR A 136 -2.06 -7.93 -20.73
N TYR A 137 -1.19 -7.30 -21.53
CA TYR A 137 -1.63 -6.46 -22.65
C TYR A 137 -2.39 -7.21 -23.76
N ASP A 138 -2.22 -8.52 -23.85
CA ASP A 138 -2.98 -9.42 -24.74
C ASP A 138 -4.18 -10.08 -24.02
N ASN A 139 -4.66 -9.48 -22.91
CA ASN A 139 -5.83 -9.87 -22.15
C ASN A 139 -5.81 -11.29 -21.55
N LYS A 140 -4.63 -11.84 -21.27
CA LYS A 140 -4.49 -13.12 -20.56
C LYS A 140 -4.35 -12.89 -19.07
N GLY A 141 -4.92 -13.80 -18.27
CA GLY A 141 -4.77 -13.79 -16.82
C GLY A 141 -3.32 -14.00 -16.38
N THR A 142 -2.99 -13.52 -15.21
CA THR A 142 -1.62 -13.54 -14.67
C THR A 142 -1.45 -14.47 -13.47
N SER A 143 -2.52 -15.06 -12.96
CA SER A 143 -2.53 -15.84 -11.71
C SER A 143 -1.50 -16.95 -11.67
N ASN A 144 -1.39 -17.75 -12.74
CA ASN A 144 -0.43 -18.85 -12.80
C ASN A 144 1.03 -18.37 -12.67
N LEU A 145 1.37 -17.21 -13.25
CA LEU A 145 2.70 -16.61 -13.14
C LEU A 145 2.97 -16.16 -11.71
N VAL A 146 1.99 -15.51 -11.08
CA VAL A 146 2.10 -15.05 -9.70
C VAL A 146 2.19 -16.21 -8.71
N ILE A 147 1.41 -17.29 -8.89
CA ILE A 147 1.49 -18.51 -8.07
C ILE A 147 2.88 -19.15 -8.17
N ASN A 148 3.49 -19.15 -9.35
CA ASN A 148 4.86 -19.62 -9.49
C ASN A 148 5.85 -18.76 -8.70
N SER A 149 5.65 -17.45 -8.68
CA SER A 149 6.46 -16.52 -7.88
C SER A 149 6.26 -16.73 -6.38
N ILE A 150 5.04 -17.01 -5.90
CA ILE A 150 4.79 -17.41 -4.51
C ILE A 150 5.64 -18.64 -4.15
N ARG A 151 5.62 -19.68 -4.98
CA ARG A 151 6.41 -20.90 -4.76
C ARG A 151 7.92 -20.64 -4.76
N LEU A 152 8.39 -19.72 -5.62
CA LEU A 152 9.80 -19.33 -5.63
C LEU A 152 10.18 -18.59 -4.33
N LEU A 153 9.40 -17.60 -3.91
CA LEU A 153 9.65 -16.85 -2.67
C LEU A 153 9.68 -17.80 -1.46
N GLN A 154 8.74 -18.73 -1.36
CA GLN A 154 8.71 -19.76 -0.32
C GLN A 154 9.94 -20.67 -0.39
N LYS A 155 10.31 -21.18 -1.57
CA LYS A 155 11.48 -22.06 -1.77
C LYS A 155 12.78 -21.40 -1.31
N TYR A 156 12.93 -20.09 -1.52
CA TYR A 156 14.12 -19.33 -1.14
C TYR A 156 14.00 -18.63 0.21
N ASN A 157 12.93 -18.89 0.98
CA ASN A 157 12.65 -18.28 2.26
C ASN A 157 12.71 -16.75 2.25
N VAL A 158 12.23 -16.11 1.18
CA VAL A 158 12.08 -14.67 1.10
C VAL A 158 10.84 -14.26 1.87
N ASP A 159 10.94 -13.22 2.70
CA ASP A 159 9.80 -12.70 3.43
C ASP A 159 8.84 -11.96 2.48
N PHE A 160 7.57 -12.32 2.48
CA PHE A 160 6.58 -11.68 1.62
C PHE A 160 5.19 -11.63 2.25
N ASN A 161 4.40 -10.68 1.78
CA ASN A 161 2.97 -10.60 2.04
C ASN A 161 2.20 -10.47 0.72
N ILE A 162 0.93 -10.86 0.73
CA ILE A 162 0.05 -10.65 -0.41
C ILE A 162 -0.70 -9.33 -0.25
N LEU A 163 -0.71 -8.52 -1.32
CA LEU A 163 -1.60 -7.38 -1.47
C LEU A 163 -2.79 -7.78 -2.34
N PHE A 164 -3.95 -7.80 -1.73
CA PHE A 164 -5.22 -8.16 -2.35
C PHE A 164 -6.07 -6.90 -2.55
N VAL A 165 -6.27 -6.50 -3.81
CA VAL A 165 -7.19 -5.42 -4.16
C VAL A 165 -8.61 -5.97 -4.24
N VAL A 166 -9.46 -5.55 -3.32
CA VAL A 166 -10.87 -5.94 -3.29
C VAL A 166 -11.65 -5.09 -4.27
N SER A 167 -12.07 -5.71 -5.37
CA SER A 167 -12.96 -5.13 -6.38
C SER A 167 -14.40 -5.68 -6.25
N HIS A 168 -15.31 -5.18 -7.06
CA HIS A 168 -16.67 -5.73 -7.15
C HIS A 168 -16.65 -7.25 -7.42
N ASP A 169 -15.73 -7.74 -8.26
CA ASP A 169 -15.64 -9.17 -8.58
C ASP A 169 -15.28 -10.07 -7.39
N ALA A 170 -14.73 -9.48 -6.32
CA ALA A 170 -14.29 -10.20 -5.13
C ALA A 170 -15.29 -10.14 -3.95
N TYR A 171 -16.32 -9.27 -4.00
CA TYR A 171 -17.08 -8.89 -2.81
C TYR A 171 -17.74 -10.06 -2.05
N ASN A 172 -18.24 -11.07 -2.73
CA ASN A 172 -18.90 -12.25 -2.15
C ASN A 172 -17.99 -13.49 -2.12
N LYS A 173 -16.68 -13.31 -2.34
CA LYS A 173 -15.67 -14.37 -2.43
C LYS A 173 -14.63 -14.34 -1.29
N ALA A 174 -14.88 -13.57 -0.24
CA ALA A 174 -13.93 -13.37 0.85
C ALA A 174 -13.49 -14.71 1.50
N LYS A 175 -14.45 -15.59 1.83
CA LYS A 175 -14.16 -16.89 2.46
C LYS A 175 -13.38 -17.83 1.53
N GLU A 176 -13.71 -17.82 0.25
CA GLU A 176 -13.05 -18.64 -0.77
C GLU A 176 -11.61 -18.17 -0.97
N SER A 177 -11.42 -16.85 -1.14
CA SER A 177 -10.11 -16.21 -1.29
C SER A 177 -9.21 -16.45 -0.07
N TYR A 178 -9.73 -16.30 1.13
CA TYR A 178 -9.00 -16.57 2.37
C TYR A 178 -8.51 -18.02 2.43
N LYS A 179 -9.41 -19.00 2.17
CA LYS A 179 -9.05 -20.43 2.15
C LYS A 179 -8.00 -20.73 1.09
N TYR A 180 -8.14 -20.13 -0.09
CA TYR A 180 -7.19 -20.32 -1.19
C TYR A 180 -5.79 -19.81 -0.81
N CYS A 181 -5.69 -18.57 -0.30
CA CYS A 181 -4.44 -18.00 0.18
C CYS A 181 -3.81 -18.87 1.29
N LYS A 182 -4.61 -19.30 2.26
CA LYS A 182 -4.15 -20.19 3.33
C LYS A 182 -3.59 -21.52 2.82
N ASN A 183 -4.27 -22.14 1.84
CA ASN A 183 -3.83 -23.38 1.21
C ASN A 183 -2.55 -23.22 0.37
N LEU A 184 -2.27 -22.02 -0.12
CA LEU A 184 -1.00 -21.68 -0.77
C LEU A 184 0.13 -21.45 0.25
N GLY A 185 -0.13 -21.54 1.55
CA GLY A 185 0.86 -21.26 2.59
C GLY A 185 1.18 -19.78 2.77
N ILE A 186 0.24 -18.89 2.43
CA ILE A 186 0.38 -17.45 2.64
C ILE A 186 0.10 -17.15 4.12
N GLU A 187 1.02 -16.44 4.77
CA GLU A 187 0.94 -16.11 6.19
C GLU A 187 0.41 -14.68 6.42
N TYR A 188 0.64 -13.77 5.47
CA TYR A 188 0.32 -12.34 5.63
C TYR A 188 -0.48 -11.83 4.44
N LEU A 189 -1.63 -11.20 4.74
CA LEU A 189 -2.56 -10.66 3.76
C LEU A 189 -2.89 -9.20 4.06
N GLN A 190 -2.70 -8.33 3.08
CA GLN A 190 -3.11 -6.94 3.13
C GLN A 190 -4.31 -6.71 2.20
N ILE A 191 -5.43 -6.29 2.78
CA ILE A 191 -6.66 -5.99 2.05
C ILE A 191 -6.69 -4.51 1.68
N ILE A 192 -6.95 -4.22 0.41
CA ILE A 192 -6.98 -2.86 -0.13
C ILE A 192 -8.27 -2.68 -0.94
N PRO A 193 -9.26 -1.89 -0.50
CA PRO A 193 -10.41 -1.57 -1.34
C PRO A 193 -9.95 -0.89 -2.63
N VAL A 194 -10.53 -1.28 -3.76
CA VAL A 194 -10.20 -0.71 -5.06
C VAL A 194 -10.48 0.80 -5.08
N LEU A 195 -9.69 1.53 -5.86
CA LEU A 195 -9.87 2.97 -6.06
C LEU A 195 -10.61 3.24 -7.37
N ASP A 196 -11.63 4.09 -7.32
CA ASP A 196 -12.17 4.70 -8.52
C ASP A 196 -11.20 5.74 -9.08
N PRO A 197 -11.25 6.04 -10.39
CA PRO A 197 -10.45 7.09 -11.01
C PRO A 197 -10.64 8.46 -10.33
N PHE A 198 -9.64 9.32 -10.43
CA PHE A 198 -9.71 10.68 -9.90
C PHE A 198 -10.78 11.50 -10.60
N GLY A 199 -11.63 12.17 -9.82
CA GLY A 199 -12.67 13.07 -10.34
C GLY A 199 -13.90 12.37 -10.89
N ASN A 200 -13.90 11.05 -11.04
CA ASN A 200 -15.06 10.29 -11.46
C ASN A 200 -16.06 10.10 -10.30
N GLN A 201 -17.32 9.92 -10.68
CA GLN A 201 -18.35 9.49 -9.75
C GLN A 201 -17.96 8.13 -9.15
N LYS A 202 -18.24 7.91 -7.89
CA LYS A 202 -18.07 6.60 -7.27
C LYS A 202 -18.93 5.55 -7.97
N GLU A 203 -18.42 4.31 -8.02
CA GLU A 203 -19.10 3.19 -8.70
C GLU A 203 -19.24 3.38 -10.22
N SER A 204 -18.33 4.14 -10.86
CA SER A 204 -18.40 4.42 -12.30
C SER A 204 -17.78 3.34 -13.18
N GLU A 205 -16.96 2.47 -12.62
CA GLU A 205 -16.24 1.44 -13.35
C GLU A 205 -16.80 0.04 -13.04
N SER A 206 -16.60 -0.91 -13.94
CA SER A 206 -17.08 -2.28 -13.75
C SER A 206 -16.47 -2.98 -12.54
N TYR A 207 -15.26 -2.58 -12.13
CA TYR A 207 -14.55 -3.10 -10.96
C TYR A 207 -14.84 -2.33 -9.68
N SER A 208 -15.55 -1.20 -9.76
CA SER A 208 -15.82 -0.32 -8.62
C SER A 208 -16.53 -1.07 -7.50
N LEU A 209 -16.14 -0.80 -6.26
CA LEU A 209 -16.66 -1.47 -5.07
C LEU A 209 -17.71 -0.60 -4.39
N SER A 210 -18.94 -1.08 -4.29
CA SER A 210 -19.99 -0.39 -3.58
C SER A 210 -19.80 -0.47 -2.05
N LYS A 211 -20.50 0.40 -1.32
CA LYS A 211 -20.50 0.35 0.16
C LYS A 211 -20.94 -1.01 0.68
N LYS A 212 -21.98 -1.58 0.05
CA LYS A 212 -22.54 -2.87 0.46
C LYS A 212 -21.62 -4.03 0.12
N ASP A 213 -20.94 -3.97 -1.02
CA ASP A 213 -19.97 -5.00 -1.40
C ASP A 213 -18.81 -5.07 -0.41
N LEU A 214 -18.24 -3.91 -0.03
CA LEU A 214 -17.16 -3.88 0.96
C LEU A 214 -17.64 -4.36 2.34
N GLU A 215 -18.87 -4.02 2.74
CA GLU A 215 -19.46 -4.51 4.00
C GLU A 215 -19.55 -6.04 4.03
N ILE A 216 -20.11 -6.63 2.96
CA ILE A 216 -20.22 -8.09 2.83
C ILE A 216 -18.83 -8.73 2.88
N PHE A 217 -17.90 -8.22 2.08
CA PHE A 217 -16.54 -8.75 2.03
C PHE A 217 -15.86 -8.74 3.40
N LEU A 218 -15.90 -7.59 4.11
CA LEU A 218 -15.23 -7.45 5.41
C LEU A 218 -15.86 -8.34 6.49
N CYS A 219 -17.19 -8.43 6.53
CA CYS A 219 -17.88 -9.28 7.50
C CYS A 219 -17.59 -10.77 7.27
N ASP A 220 -17.69 -11.22 6.01
CA ASP A 220 -17.41 -12.61 5.65
C ASP A 220 -15.94 -12.99 5.88
N LEU A 221 -15.03 -12.08 5.57
CA LEU A 221 -13.59 -12.28 5.83
C LEU A 221 -13.31 -12.34 7.33
N PHE A 222 -13.94 -11.45 8.12
CA PHE A 222 -13.77 -11.44 9.56
C PHE A 222 -14.27 -12.73 10.21
N ASP A 223 -15.40 -13.26 9.77
CA ASP A 223 -15.99 -14.48 10.34
C ASP A 223 -15.07 -15.69 10.16
N ILE A 224 -14.54 -15.89 8.95
CA ILE A 224 -13.61 -17.02 8.70
C ILE A 224 -12.28 -16.82 9.39
N TRP A 225 -11.75 -15.60 9.37
CA TRP A 225 -10.51 -15.24 10.05
C TRP A 225 -10.63 -15.41 11.57
N TYR A 226 -11.74 -14.94 12.19
CA TYR A 226 -11.96 -15.05 13.62
C TYR A 226 -12.06 -16.52 14.08
N ASN A 227 -12.73 -17.36 13.29
CA ASN A 227 -12.80 -18.80 13.58
C ASN A 227 -11.39 -19.46 13.54
N ASP A 228 -10.56 -19.10 12.58
CA ASP A 228 -9.19 -19.58 12.52
C ASP A 228 -8.33 -19.00 13.65
N PHE A 229 -8.50 -17.72 13.97
CA PHE A 229 -7.78 -17.02 15.02
C PHE A 229 -7.96 -17.69 16.39
N ILE A 230 -9.19 -18.01 16.79
CA ILE A 230 -9.44 -18.69 18.08
C ILE A 230 -8.88 -20.13 18.14
N ASN A 231 -8.51 -20.69 16.98
CA ASN A 231 -7.86 -21.99 16.85
C ASN A 231 -6.35 -21.91 16.56
N ASN A 232 -5.74 -20.72 16.60
CA ASN A 232 -4.33 -20.44 16.27
C ASN A 232 -3.92 -20.96 14.88
N LYS A 233 -4.77 -20.73 13.86
CA LYS A 233 -4.58 -21.21 12.48
C LYS A 233 -4.80 -20.10 11.43
N GLU A 234 -4.89 -18.86 11.88
CA GLU A 234 -5.20 -17.72 11.02
C GLU A 234 -4.07 -17.34 10.06
N VAL A 235 -4.47 -16.81 8.91
CA VAL A 235 -3.63 -15.92 8.10
C VAL A 235 -3.67 -14.53 8.74
N ARG A 236 -2.53 -13.89 8.92
CA ARG A 236 -2.47 -12.55 9.51
C ARG A 236 -2.99 -11.52 8.53
N ILE A 237 -4.03 -10.78 8.93
CA ILE A 237 -4.65 -9.75 8.09
C ILE A 237 -4.34 -8.38 8.68
N THR A 238 -3.51 -7.61 7.98
CA THR A 238 -3.01 -6.30 8.43
C THR A 238 -4.13 -5.36 8.89
N TYR A 239 -5.28 -5.35 8.21
CA TYR A 239 -6.42 -4.51 8.59
C TYR A 239 -6.98 -4.87 9.98
N PHE A 240 -7.19 -6.16 10.27
CA PHE A 240 -7.73 -6.60 11.56
C PHE A 240 -6.71 -6.42 12.69
N GLU A 241 -5.43 -6.70 12.43
CA GLU A 241 -4.35 -6.45 13.40
C GLU A 241 -4.26 -4.97 13.77
N ASN A 242 -4.44 -4.07 12.80
CA ASN A 242 -4.44 -2.63 13.08
C ASN A 242 -5.63 -2.20 13.95
N ILE A 243 -6.82 -2.77 13.75
CA ILE A 243 -7.98 -2.49 14.62
C ILE A 243 -7.69 -2.95 16.05
N ILE A 244 -7.15 -4.16 16.22
CA ILE A 244 -6.78 -4.70 17.52
C ILE A 244 -5.70 -3.82 18.18
N THR A 245 -4.66 -3.47 17.44
CA THR A 245 -3.58 -2.58 17.90
C THR A 245 -4.11 -1.21 18.31
N SER A 246 -5.09 -0.66 17.57
CA SER A 246 -5.72 0.61 17.91
C SER A 246 -6.48 0.55 19.24
N LEU A 247 -7.14 -0.58 19.52
CA LEU A 247 -7.83 -0.79 20.80
C LEU A 247 -6.86 -0.91 21.98
N ILE A 248 -5.72 -1.60 21.79
CA ILE A 248 -4.73 -1.83 22.84
C ILE A 248 -3.91 -0.58 23.11
N ASN A 249 -3.43 0.08 22.06
CA ASN A 249 -2.44 1.18 22.15
C ASN A 249 -3.05 2.57 21.95
N GLY A 250 -4.36 2.66 21.68
CA GLY A 250 -5.05 3.92 21.36
C GLY A 250 -4.73 4.48 19.96
N LYS A 251 -3.89 3.81 19.18
CA LYS A 251 -3.45 4.25 17.85
C LYS A 251 -3.08 3.06 16.96
N GLY A 252 -3.61 3.06 15.73
CA GLY A 252 -3.20 2.12 14.69
C GLY A 252 -1.88 2.50 14.01
N THR A 253 -1.29 1.58 13.26
CA THR A 253 -0.07 1.83 12.48
C THR A 253 -0.35 2.21 11.02
N MET A 254 -1.53 1.85 10.48
CA MET A 254 -1.93 2.23 9.13
C MET A 254 -2.26 3.73 9.04
N CYS A 255 -1.74 4.42 8.02
CA CYS A 255 -2.02 5.82 7.74
C CYS A 255 -3.53 6.12 7.69
N SER A 256 -4.32 5.26 7.02
CA SER A 256 -5.77 5.39 6.92
C SER A 256 -6.53 5.31 8.24
N MET A 257 -5.90 4.82 9.32
CA MET A 257 -6.50 4.70 10.65
C MET A 257 -6.01 5.74 11.65
N ASN A 258 -5.22 6.73 11.21
CA ASN A 258 -4.67 7.77 12.07
C ASN A 258 -5.40 9.12 11.94
N GLY A 259 -6.35 9.21 11.03
CA GLY A 259 -7.21 10.38 10.82
C GLY A 259 -6.50 11.64 10.31
N LEU A 260 -5.22 11.56 10.02
CA LEU A 260 -4.41 12.61 9.41
C LEU A 260 -3.53 11.98 8.35
N CYS A 261 -3.42 12.62 7.19
CA CYS A 261 -2.38 12.27 6.24
C CYS A 261 -1.00 12.51 6.84
N SER A 262 -0.06 11.67 6.50
CA SER A 262 1.37 11.86 6.75
C SER A 262 2.09 12.03 5.41
N ILE A 263 3.29 12.59 5.44
CA ILE A 263 4.12 12.66 4.24
C ILE A 263 4.89 11.35 4.10
N GLU A 264 4.59 10.63 3.03
CA GLU A 264 5.18 9.34 2.70
C GLU A 264 6.53 9.47 1.97
N THR A 265 6.84 10.66 1.50
CA THR A 265 8.04 10.96 0.70
C THR A 265 8.13 10.08 -0.54
N VAL A 266 7.19 10.25 -1.45
CA VAL A 266 7.18 9.54 -2.74
C VAL A 266 8.09 10.24 -3.73
N ILE A 267 9.05 9.51 -4.32
CA ILE A 267 10.01 10.06 -5.26
C ILE A 267 9.88 9.36 -6.62
N GLU A 268 9.55 10.15 -7.64
CA GLU A 268 9.43 9.71 -9.02
C GLU A 268 10.79 9.58 -9.72
N ALA A 269 10.80 8.91 -10.87
CA ALA A 269 12.00 8.61 -11.65
C ALA A 269 12.82 9.85 -12.04
N ASN A 270 12.19 11.01 -12.21
CA ASN A 270 12.81 12.30 -12.50
C ASN A 270 13.29 13.09 -11.26
N GLY A 271 13.08 12.55 -10.06
CA GLY A 271 13.46 13.18 -8.80
C GLY A 271 12.39 14.10 -8.19
N ASN A 272 11.23 14.24 -8.79
CA ASN A 272 10.10 14.96 -8.19
C ASN A 272 9.61 14.24 -6.95
N VAL A 273 9.26 15.01 -5.91
CA VAL A 273 8.81 14.51 -4.60
C VAL A 273 7.35 14.84 -4.39
N TYR A 274 6.60 13.85 -3.90
CA TYR A 274 5.17 13.96 -3.64
C TYR A 274 4.84 13.49 -2.21
N PRO A 275 3.71 13.94 -1.63
CA PRO A 275 3.38 13.63 -0.24
C PRO A 275 2.83 12.22 -0.01
N CYS A 276 2.24 11.60 -1.03
CA CYS A 276 1.56 10.30 -0.94
C CYS A 276 1.48 9.64 -2.32
N ASP A 277 1.56 8.31 -2.36
CA ASP A 277 1.49 7.52 -3.60
C ASP A 277 0.16 7.69 -4.35
N PHE A 278 -0.94 7.98 -3.65
CA PHE A 278 -2.24 8.26 -4.27
C PHE A 278 -2.41 9.71 -4.78
N TYR A 279 -1.42 10.56 -4.64
CA TYR A 279 -1.48 11.98 -4.98
C TYR A 279 -0.26 12.45 -5.78
N VAL A 280 0.22 11.60 -6.68
CA VAL A 280 1.34 11.91 -7.59
C VAL A 280 0.82 12.70 -8.79
N SER A 281 0.58 13.99 -8.58
CA SER A 281 0.09 14.93 -9.60
C SER A 281 0.76 16.28 -9.47
N ASP A 282 0.72 17.10 -10.52
CA ASP A 282 1.37 18.42 -10.53
C ASP A 282 0.92 19.30 -9.36
N LYS A 283 -0.36 19.22 -8.98
CA LYS A 283 -0.93 19.97 -7.85
C LYS A 283 -0.18 19.69 -6.54
N TYR A 284 0.22 18.46 -6.31
CA TYR A 284 0.81 18.00 -5.05
C TYR A 284 2.33 17.81 -5.12
N CYS A 285 2.98 18.21 -6.21
CA CYS A 285 4.43 18.17 -6.30
C CYS A 285 5.06 19.12 -5.27
N LEU A 286 5.82 18.56 -4.32
CA LEU A 286 6.49 19.31 -3.26
C LEU A 286 7.74 20.04 -3.79
N GLY A 287 8.36 19.52 -4.84
CA GLY A 287 9.59 20.01 -5.47
C GLY A 287 10.43 18.86 -5.98
N ASN A 288 11.74 19.10 -6.23
CA ASN A 288 12.65 18.13 -6.80
C ASN A 288 13.90 17.95 -5.92
N ILE A 289 14.39 16.70 -5.79
CA ILE A 289 15.57 16.36 -4.95
C ILE A 289 16.89 16.93 -5.47
N TYR A 290 16.95 17.34 -6.74
CA TYR A 290 18.14 18.00 -7.31
C TYR A 290 18.28 19.43 -6.83
N ASP A 291 17.16 20.13 -6.63
CA ASP A 291 17.12 21.55 -6.29
C ASP A 291 17.00 21.80 -4.78
N ASN A 292 16.42 20.84 -4.05
CA ASN A 292 16.07 21.00 -2.62
C ASN A 292 16.62 19.83 -1.80
N ASN A 293 16.88 20.08 -0.52
CA ASN A 293 17.10 18.97 0.41
C ASN A 293 15.75 18.35 0.84
N LEU A 294 15.81 17.07 1.21
CA LEU A 294 14.58 16.31 1.51
C LEU A 294 13.81 16.86 2.72
N LYS A 295 14.52 17.43 3.71
CA LYS A 295 13.88 18.02 4.89
C LYS A 295 13.06 19.26 4.52
N GLU A 296 13.57 20.12 3.64
CA GLU A 296 12.84 21.31 3.15
C GLU A 296 11.55 20.90 2.43
N LEU A 297 11.60 19.86 1.60
CA LEU A 297 10.43 19.36 0.87
C LEU A 297 9.36 18.80 1.80
N ILE A 298 9.74 17.97 2.77
CA ILE A 298 8.83 17.31 3.71
C ILE A 298 8.16 18.31 4.66
N PHE A 299 8.82 19.42 4.99
CA PHE A 299 8.29 20.47 5.87
C PHE A 299 7.85 21.71 5.10
N SER A 300 7.73 21.65 3.77
CA SER A 300 7.28 22.77 2.94
C SER A 300 5.82 23.15 3.24
N GLN A 301 5.44 24.39 2.90
CA GLN A 301 4.05 24.82 3.02
C GLN A 301 3.09 23.90 2.26
N LYS A 302 3.47 23.42 1.06
CA LYS A 302 2.69 22.44 0.28
C LYS A 302 2.46 21.13 1.03
N ALA A 303 3.46 20.64 1.78
CA ALA A 303 3.31 19.42 2.59
C ALA A 303 2.35 19.67 3.78
N ILE A 304 2.44 20.83 4.43
CA ILE A 304 1.52 21.25 5.50
C ILE A 304 0.10 21.36 4.97
N ASP A 305 -0.08 21.99 3.81
CA ASP A 305 -1.39 22.17 3.17
C ASP A 305 -2.03 20.80 2.83
N PHE A 306 -1.23 19.86 2.30
CA PHE A 306 -1.69 18.49 2.01
C PHE A 306 -2.20 17.78 3.26
N ILE A 307 -1.48 17.89 4.38
CA ILE A 307 -1.90 17.32 5.68
C ILE A 307 -3.17 18.02 6.16
N SER A 308 -3.21 19.36 6.08
CA SER A 308 -4.34 20.18 6.53
C SER A 308 -5.64 19.86 5.77
N GLU A 309 -5.55 19.58 4.47
CA GLU A 309 -6.71 19.10 3.69
C GLU A 309 -7.36 17.85 4.28
N SER A 310 -6.61 16.99 5.00
CA SER A 310 -7.13 15.78 5.65
C SER A 310 -7.81 16.04 7.01
N ILE A 311 -7.52 17.17 7.66
CA ILE A 311 -8.12 17.54 8.96
C ILE A 311 -9.61 17.82 8.81
N ASN A 312 -10.00 18.48 7.71
CA ASN A 312 -11.38 18.88 7.43
C ASN A 312 -12.34 17.69 7.26
N LEU A 313 -11.81 16.47 7.12
CA LEU A 313 -12.60 15.24 7.02
C LEU A 313 -13.26 14.80 8.33
N LYS A 314 -13.04 15.51 9.45
CA LYS A 314 -13.32 15.00 10.80
C LYS A 314 -14.58 15.53 11.47
N ASN A 315 -15.26 16.54 10.94
CA ASN A 315 -16.36 17.19 11.67
C ASN A 315 -17.47 16.21 12.09
N ASP A 316 -17.79 15.23 11.28
CA ASP A 316 -18.80 14.19 11.60
C ASP A 316 -18.22 13.06 12.46
N CYS A 317 -16.90 12.84 12.43
CA CYS A 317 -16.26 11.75 13.15
C CYS A 317 -16.20 11.99 14.66
N THR A 318 -16.17 13.23 15.12
CA THR A 318 -16.08 13.57 16.56
C THR A 318 -17.26 13.03 17.39
N LYS A 319 -18.43 12.86 16.77
CA LYS A 319 -19.66 12.32 17.40
C LYS A 319 -19.84 10.82 17.16
N CYS A 320 -18.97 10.20 16.38
CA CYS A 320 -19.10 8.79 16.05
C CYS A 320 -18.55 7.90 17.16
N LYS A 321 -19.33 6.91 17.60
CA LYS A 321 -18.90 5.95 18.63
C LYS A 321 -17.69 5.11 18.24
N TYR A 322 -17.36 5.03 16.93
CA TYR A 322 -16.22 4.30 16.38
C TYR A 322 -15.06 5.22 16.00
N CYS A 323 -15.07 6.49 16.44
CA CYS A 323 -14.04 7.45 16.07
C CYS A 323 -12.61 6.92 16.32
N ASN A 324 -12.40 6.29 17.47
CA ASN A 324 -11.08 5.76 17.86
C ASN A 324 -10.59 4.56 17.02
N LEU A 325 -11.47 3.94 16.22
CA LEU A 325 -11.13 2.78 15.37
C LEU A 325 -10.97 3.15 13.91
N CYS A 326 -11.73 4.15 13.44
CA CYS A 326 -11.78 4.50 12.02
C CYS A 326 -11.13 5.86 11.71
N ILE A 327 -11.35 6.86 12.56
CA ILE A 327 -10.86 8.26 12.48
C ILE A 327 -10.97 8.86 11.06
N GLY A 328 -12.06 8.58 10.32
CA GLY A 328 -12.34 9.14 9.00
C GLY A 328 -11.68 8.44 7.81
N SER A 329 -10.81 7.46 8.05
CA SER A 329 -10.13 6.67 7.00
C SER A 329 -9.27 7.50 6.02
N CYS A 330 -8.89 6.94 4.88
CA CYS A 330 -8.02 7.58 3.90
C CYS A 330 -8.74 8.70 3.12
N LYS A 331 -8.08 9.85 2.97
CA LYS A 331 -8.54 10.99 2.16
C LYS A 331 -8.92 10.59 0.73
N ARG A 332 -8.28 9.57 0.14
CA ARG A 332 -8.56 9.10 -1.23
C ARG A 332 -9.95 8.50 -1.40
N TYR A 333 -10.57 8.02 -0.32
CA TYR A 333 -11.94 7.52 -0.31
C TYR A 333 -12.98 8.59 0.06
N SER A 334 -12.58 9.85 0.23
CA SER A 334 -13.51 10.91 0.61
C SER A 334 -14.33 11.39 -0.58
N LEU A 335 -15.60 11.66 -0.31
CA LEU A 335 -16.50 12.33 -1.24
C LEU A 335 -16.18 13.84 -1.19
N ASN A 336 -15.92 14.43 -2.34
CA ASN A 336 -15.65 15.86 -2.47
C ASN A 336 -16.96 16.57 -2.82
N ASN A 337 -17.91 16.65 -1.87
CA ASN A 337 -19.13 17.45 -2.01
C ASN A 337 -18.90 18.81 -1.36
N LYS A 338 -19.08 19.90 -2.09
CA LYS A 338 -19.05 21.34 -1.75
C LYS A 338 -19.16 21.67 -0.25
N ASN A 339 -18.12 21.35 0.57
CA ASN A 339 -18.00 21.57 2.01
C ASN A 339 -18.26 20.38 2.96
N GLU A 340 -18.57 19.18 2.47
CA GLU A 340 -18.67 18.00 3.32
C GLU A 340 -17.64 16.96 2.89
N TYR A 341 -16.66 16.73 3.75
CA TYR A 341 -15.67 15.67 3.57
C TYR A 341 -16.12 14.45 4.38
N LYS A 342 -16.89 13.57 3.75
CA LYS A 342 -17.29 12.30 4.35
C LYS A 342 -16.60 11.15 3.61
N ASN A 343 -16.04 10.21 4.35
CA ASN A 343 -15.52 8.99 3.73
C ASN A 343 -16.66 8.23 3.06
N TYR A 344 -16.46 7.81 1.81
CA TYR A 344 -17.45 7.07 1.04
C TYR A 344 -17.90 5.80 1.77
N TYR A 345 -16.97 5.07 2.40
CA TYR A 345 -17.25 3.84 3.14
C TYR A 345 -17.60 4.05 4.62
N CYS A 346 -17.98 5.25 5.04
CA CYS A 346 -18.27 5.54 6.46
C CYS A 346 -19.36 4.61 7.03
N GLU A 347 -20.45 4.40 6.32
CA GLU A 347 -21.55 3.52 6.70
C GLU A 347 -21.10 2.05 6.76
N THR A 348 -20.34 1.61 5.77
CA THR A 348 -19.71 0.28 5.72
C THR A 348 -18.90 -0.02 6.97
N TYR A 349 -18.02 0.91 7.37
CA TYR A 349 -17.19 0.72 8.57
C TYR A 349 -18.03 0.73 9.86
N GLN A 350 -19.07 1.56 9.94
CA GLN A 350 -19.98 1.54 11.11
C GLN A 350 -20.70 0.19 11.21
N ASN A 351 -21.23 -0.33 10.11
CA ASN A 351 -21.90 -1.64 10.08
C ASN A 351 -20.93 -2.77 10.42
N PHE A 352 -19.73 -2.74 9.84
CA PHE A 352 -18.67 -3.71 10.15
C PHE A 352 -18.31 -3.70 11.65
N PHE A 353 -18.10 -2.53 12.26
CA PHE A 353 -17.82 -2.45 13.69
C PHE A 353 -19.02 -2.86 14.55
N ASN A 354 -20.25 -2.49 14.18
CA ASN A 354 -21.44 -3.00 14.87
C ASN A 354 -21.47 -4.53 14.90
N TYR A 355 -21.08 -5.16 13.81
CA TYR A 355 -21.08 -6.62 13.67
C TYR A 355 -19.93 -7.32 14.41
N THR A 356 -18.76 -6.69 14.49
CA THR A 356 -17.51 -7.38 14.90
C THR A 356 -16.96 -6.96 16.25
N LEU A 357 -17.36 -5.78 16.80
CA LEU A 357 -16.66 -5.12 17.91
C LEU A 357 -16.53 -5.98 19.16
N ASP A 358 -17.58 -6.69 19.57
CA ASP A 358 -17.56 -7.53 20.78
C ASP A 358 -16.49 -8.64 20.67
N ARG A 359 -16.33 -9.20 19.48
CA ARG A 359 -15.32 -10.24 19.19
C ARG A 359 -13.92 -9.64 19.16
N ILE A 360 -13.75 -8.45 18.57
CA ILE A 360 -12.47 -7.75 18.52
C ILE A 360 -12.02 -7.32 19.93
N ILE A 361 -12.94 -6.84 20.76
CA ILE A 361 -12.64 -6.49 22.17
C ILE A 361 -12.19 -7.73 22.97
N LYS A 362 -12.80 -8.90 22.75
CA LYS A 362 -12.35 -10.15 23.39
C LYS A 362 -10.92 -10.48 23.02
N ILE A 363 -10.54 -10.33 21.74
CA ILE A 363 -9.18 -10.54 21.26
C ILE A 363 -8.24 -9.53 21.93
N ALA A 364 -8.55 -8.23 21.89
CA ALA A 364 -7.70 -7.18 22.45
C ALA A 364 -7.44 -7.39 23.95
N LYS A 365 -8.46 -7.81 24.71
CA LYS A 365 -8.30 -8.14 26.14
C LYS A 365 -7.36 -9.32 26.36
N ALA A 366 -7.43 -10.36 25.52
CA ALA A 366 -6.55 -11.53 25.63
C ALA A 366 -5.08 -11.19 25.35
N TYR A 367 -4.79 -10.17 24.54
CA TYR A 367 -3.42 -9.68 24.32
C TYR A 367 -2.92 -8.71 25.38
N SER A 368 -3.81 -8.15 26.20
CA SER A 368 -3.46 -7.18 27.25
C SER A 368 -3.28 -7.85 28.63
N SER A 369 -3.67 -9.11 28.77
CA SER A 369 -3.48 -9.95 29.95
C SER A 369 -2.19 -10.75 29.88
#